data_fd02529c5e61c4861838e7146b3baeb6
#
_entry.id   fd02529c5e61c4861838e7146b3baeb6
#
_cell.length_a   1.000
_cell.length_b   1.000
_cell.length_c   1.000
_cell.angle_alpha   90.00
_cell.angle_beta   90.00
_cell.angle_gamma   90.00
#
_symmetry.space_group_name_H-M   'P 1'
#
loop_
_entity.id
_entity.type
_entity.pdbx_description
1 polymer ?
#
loop_
_entity_poly.entity_id
_entity_poly.type
_entity_poly.pdbx_seq_one_letter_code
_entity_poly.pdbx_strand_id
1 'polypeptide(L)'
;IDYWENRVDEVNVWEAHNWVDAFDLRSKNYKRKKTCGRPNSGPLQIRYDGKISACCFDYNSELITGDLSKQSLDEIDNNIENINLKKAHITGDLSNYNMCDNCDQMYEVPDTLIYSNAKNNKVGTSGNTYIPFDEEITEIQK
;
A
#
# COMPACT_ATOMS: atom_id res chain seq x y z
N ILE A 1 0.57 16.33 21.42
CA ILE A 1 0.91 17.33 20.40
C ILE A 1 1.86 18.35 21.05
N ASP A 2 1.41 19.11 22.04
CA ASP A 2 2.12 20.23 22.71
C ASP A 2 3.56 19.91 23.15
N TYR A 3 3.80 18.64 23.53
CA TYR A 3 5.15 18.19 23.90
C TYR A 3 6.12 18.23 22.72
N TRP A 4 5.65 17.91 21.50
CA TRP A 4 6.51 17.79 20.32
C TRP A 4 6.63 19.06 19.49
N GLU A 5 5.59 19.92 19.45
CA GLU A 5 5.54 21.11 18.58
C GLU A 5 6.74 22.04 18.69
N ASN A 6 7.34 22.13 19.89
CA ASN A 6 8.51 22.98 20.15
C ASN A 6 9.84 22.21 20.16
N ARG A 7 9.85 20.94 19.75
CA ARG A 7 11.01 20.05 19.83
C ARG A 7 11.41 19.43 18.50
N VAL A 8 10.53 19.52 17.50
CA VAL A 8 10.74 18.98 16.15
C VAL A 8 10.26 20.01 15.12
N ASP A 9 10.75 19.85 13.89
CA ASP A 9 10.40 20.77 12.79
C ASP A 9 8.95 20.62 12.35
N GLU A 10 8.41 19.41 12.44
CA GLU A 10 7.05 19.11 11.98
C GLU A 10 6.43 17.98 12.82
N VAL A 11 5.16 18.13 13.14
CA VAL A 11 4.34 17.12 13.83
C VAL A 11 3.15 16.77 12.94
N ASN A 12 3.00 15.49 12.61
CA ASN A 12 1.83 14.96 11.94
C ASN A 12 1.20 13.86 12.78
N VAL A 13 -0.10 13.92 12.98
CA VAL A 13 -0.88 12.92 13.72
C VAL A 13 -1.87 12.28 12.76
N TRP A 14 -1.76 10.97 12.62
CA TRP A 14 -2.59 10.17 11.72
C TRP A 14 -3.44 9.17 12.49
N GLU A 15 -4.64 8.91 11.98
CA GLU A 15 -5.43 7.78 12.46
C GLU A 15 -4.70 6.45 12.15
N ALA A 16 -4.60 5.59 13.15
CA ALA A 16 -3.96 4.30 12.99
C ALA A 16 -4.72 3.43 11.98
N HIS A 17 -4.01 2.69 11.15
CA HIS A 17 -4.60 1.73 10.22
C HIS A 17 -4.56 0.30 10.77
N ASN A 18 -5.27 -0.62 10.11
CA ASN A 18 -5.47 -1.99 10.62
C ASN A 18 -4.30 -2.94 10.34
N TRP A 19 -3.22 -2.48 9.69
CA TRP A 19 -2.08 -3.34 9.32
C TRP A 19 -2.54 -4.64 8.67
N VAL A 20 -3.32 -4.52 7.58
CA VAL A 20 -3.85 -5.67 6.83
C VAL A 20 -4.79 -6.56 7.66
N ASP A 21 -5.61 -6.08 8.50
CA ASP A 21 -6.51 -6.89 9.35
C ASP A 21 -5.87 -7.48 10.63
N ALA A 22 -4.63 -7.08 10.94
CA ALA A 22 -4.00 -7.50 12.19
C ALA A 22 -4.64 -6.83 13.42
N PHE A 23 -5.26 -5.67 13.23
CA PHE A 23 -5.93 -4.90 14.28
C PHE A 23 -7.27 -4.36 13.76
N ASP A 24 -8.19 -4.06 14.66
CA ASP A 24 -9.47 -3.42 14.38
C ASP A 24 -9.46 -1.97 14.90
N LEU A 25 -8.64 -1.14 14.28
CA LEU A 25 -8.44 0.26 14.65
C LEU A 25 -9.22 1.22 13.75
N ARG A 26 -9.48 0.81 12.50
CA ARG A 26 -10.15 1.61 11.48
C ARG A 26 -11.35 0.88 10.91
N SER A 27 -12.48 1.56 10.84
CA SER A 27 -13.71 1.01 10.26
C SER A 27 -13.54 0.66 8.78
N LYS A 28 -14.13 -0.47 8.38
CA LYS A 28 -14.29 -0.90 6.98
C LYS A 28 -15.70 -0.59 6.43
N ASN A 29 -16.49 0.22 7.13
CA ASN A 29 -17.86 0.58 6.72
C ASN A 29 -17.90 1.67 5.62
N TYR A 30 -16.89 1.69 4.77
CA TYR A 30 -16.76 2.60 3.63
C TYR A 30 -16.89 1.82 2.33
N LYS A 31 -17.10 2.57 1.24
CA LYS A 31 -17.17 1.96 -0.09
C LYS A 31 -15.83 1.27 -0.42
N ARG A 32 -15.92 0.01 -0.84
CA ARG A 32 -14.75 -0.77 -1.26
C ARG A 32 -14.29 -0.35 -2.64
N LYS A 33 -13.00 -0.10 -2.79
CA LYS A 33 -12.33 0.14 -4.07
C LYS A 33 -12.06 -1.18 -4.79
N LYS A 34 -11.87 -1.11 -6.09
CA LYS A 34 -11.42 -2.25 -6.90
C LYS A 34 -10.00 -2.69 -6.54
N THR A 35 -9.13 -1.72 -6.26
CA THR A 35 -7.72 -1.93 -5.89
C THR A 35 -7.23 -0.82 -4.97
N CYS A 36 -6.20 -1.11 -4.17
CA CYS A 36 -5.42 -0.07 -3.48
C CYS A 36 -4.31 0.51 -4.36
N GLY A 37 -4.04 -0.05 -5.54
CA GLY A 37 -3.03 0.39 -6.50
C GLY A 37 -1.57 0.04 -6.15
N ARG A 38 -1.26 -0.30 -4.91
CA ARG A 38 0.13 -0.45 -4.43
C ARG A 38 0.98 -1.48 -5.18
N PRO A 39 0.51 -2.70 -5.47
CA PRO A 39 1.31 -3.68 -6.21
C PRO A 39 1.66 -3.25 -7.64
N ASN A 40 0.87 -2.34 -8.22
CA ASN A 40 1.07 -1.88 -9.59
C ASN A 40 1.91 -0.59 -9.68
N SER A 41 1.73 0.35 -8.74
CA SER A 41 2.31 1.69 -8.79
C SER A 41 3.01 2.13 -7.50
N GLY A 42 2.98 1.31 -6.46
CA GLY A 42 3.66 1.58 -5.20
C GLY A 42 5.16 1.34 -5.27
N PRO A 43 5.91 1.84 -4.27
CA PRO A 43 7.34 1.56 -4.17
C PRO A 43 7.60 0.08 -3.87
N LEU A 44 8.70 -0.44 -4.40
CA LEU A 44 9.17 -1.78 -4.09
C LEU A 44 9.55 -1.89 -2.61
N GLN A 45 9.05 -2.91 -1.93
CA GLN A 45 9.30 -3.15 -0.52
C GLN A 45 10.35 -4.24 -0.34
N ILE A 46 11.60 -3.82 -0.14
CA ILE A 46 12.71 -4.74 0.12
C ILE A 46 12.88 -4.91 1.63
N ARG A 47 12.85 -6.16 2.07
CA ARG A 47 13.07 -6.52 3.48
C ARG A 47 14.57 -6.62 3.77
N TYR A 48 14.92 -6.60 5.05
CA TYR A 48 16.32 -6.68 5.49
C TYR A 48 17.05 -7.98 5.06
N ASP A 49 16.31 -9.05 4.77
CA ASP A 49 16.82 -10.34 4.29
C ASP A 49 16.83 -10.44 2.76
N GLY A 50 16.54 -9.35 2.04
CA GLY A 50 16.51 -9.29 0.58
C GLY A 50 15.22 -9.79 -0.06
N LYS A 51 14.23 -10.22 0.72
CA LYS A 51 12.93 -10.61 0.18
C LYS A 51 12.11 -9.39 -0.21
N ILE A 52 11.28 -9.55 -1.22
CA ILE A 52 10.34 -8.54 -1.70
C ILE A 52 8.96 -8.88 -1.17
N SER A 53 8.38 -8.00 -0.34
CA SER A 53 6.99 -8.14 0.09
C SER A 53 6.04 -7.35 -0.81
N ALA A 54 4.79 -7.77 -0.88
CA ALA A 54 3.77 -7.18 -1.77
C ALA A 54 3.55 -5.69 -1.55
N CYS A 55 3.63 -5.21 -0.32
CA CYS A 55 3.52 -3.79 0.03
C CYS A 55 4.02 -3.51 1.45
N CYS A 56 4.10 -2.21 1.81
CA CYS A 56 4.56 -1.77 3.13
C CYS A 56 3.63 -2.15 4.30
N PHE A 57 2.38 -2.48 4.04
CA PHE A 57 1.43 -2.93 5.08
C PHE A 57 1.58 -4.42 5.41
N ASP A 58 2.26 -5.19 4.57
CA ASP A 58 2.63 -6.58 4.83
C ASP A 58 3.85 -6.65 5.77
N TYR A 59 3.66 -6.21 7.01
CA TYR A 59 4.75 -6.12 7.98
C TYR A 59 5.30 -7.50 8.42
N ASN A 60 4.48 -8.53 8.36
CA ASN A 60 4.87 -9.91 8.67
C ASN A 60 5.47 -10.66 7.47
N SER A 61 5.47 -10.07 6.27
CA SER A 61 5.94 -10.71 5.03
C SER A 61 5.18 -12.00 4.70
N GLU A 62 3.87 -11.94 4.80
CA GLU A 62 2.98 -13.07 4.48
C GLU A 62 2.88 -13.29 2.97
N LEU A 63 3.07 -12.24 2.18
CA LEU A 63 3.01 -12.27 0.72
C LEU A 63 4.34 -11.83 0.10
N ILE A 64 5.25 -12.79 -0.07
CA ILE A 64 6.55 -12.57 -0.70
C ILE A 64 6.42 -12.76 -2.21
N THR A 65 6.88 -11.78 -2.96
CA THR A 65 6.84 -11.76 -4.44
C THR A 65 8.21 -11.95 -5.09
N GLY A 66 9.29 -12.01 -4.33
CA GLY A 66 10.64 -12.25 -4.84
C GLY A 66 11.71 -12.32 -3.77
N ASP A 67 12.93 -12.67 -4.20
CA ASP A 67 14.11 -12.82 -3.33
C ASP A 67 15.37 -12.35 -4.08
N LEU A 68 15.90 -11.19 -3.70
CA LEU A 68 17.09 -10.59 -4.32
C LEU A 68 18.37 -11.38 -4.10
N SER A 69 18.39 -12.33 -3.18
CA SER A 69 19.53 -13.25 -3.04
C SER A 69 19.59 -14.30 -4.15
N LYS A 70 18.52 -14.46 -4.94
CA LYS A 70 18.35 -15.49 -5.96
C LYS A 70 17.95 -14.95 -7.32
N GLN A 71 17.42 -13.73 -7.38
CA GLN A 71 16.80 -13.15 -8.56
C GLN A 71 17.24 -11.70 -8.73
N SER A 72 17.40 -11.25 -9.96
CA SER A 72 17.51 -9.83 -10.29
C SER A 72 16.16 -9.13 -10.14
N LEU A 73 16.15 -7.80 -10.10
CA LEU A 73 14.91 -7.02 -10.07
C LEU A 73 14.03 -7.28 -11.30
N ASP A 74 14.63 -7.40 -12.48
CA ASP A 74 13.91 -7.72 -13.72
C ASP A 74 13.23 -9.10 -13.67
N GLU A 75 13.91 -10.10 -13.12
CA GLU A 75 13.34 -11.43 -12.93
C GLU A 75 12.20 -11.42 -11.91
N ILE A 76 12.31 -10.64 -10.84
CA ILE A 76 11.25 -10.49 -9.84
C ILE A 76 10.04 -9.78 -10.43
N ASP A 77 10.24 -8.69 -11.17
CA ASP A 77 9.15 -7.94 -11.77
C ASP A 77 8.35 -8.77 -12.80
N ASN A 78 9.04 -9.70 -13.46
CA ASN A 78 8.47 -10.58 -14.48
C ASN A 78 8.15 -12.00 -13.98
N ASN A 79 8.30 -12.30 -12.70
CA ASN A 79 7.93 -13.63 -12.19
C ASN A 79 6.41 -13.80 -12.09
N ILE A 80 5.98 -15.05 -12.03
CA ILE A 80 4.56 -15.38 -12.08
C ILE A 80 3.80 -14.90 -10.84
N GLU A 81 4.43 -14.89 -9.68
CA GLU A 81 3.84 -14.45 -8.41
C GLU A 81 3.50 -12.96 -8.46
N ASN A 82 4.45 -12.15 -8.93
CA ASN A 82 4.27 -10.70 -9.06
C ASN A 82 3.27 -10.34 -10.15
N ILE A 83 3.36 -11.00 -11.31
CA ILE A 83 2.41 -10.81 -12.41
C ILE A 83 0.98 -11.15 -11.98
N ASN A 84 0.78 -12.27 -11.29
CA ASN A 84 -0.54 -12.69 -10.83
C ASN A 84 -1.10 -11.74 -9.78
N LEU A 85 -0.29 -11.25 -8.83
CA LEU A 85 -0.70 -10.26 -7.85
C LEU A 85 -1.12 -8.95 -8.53
N LYS A 86 -0.31 -8.43 -9.46
CA LYS A 86 -0.62 -7.22 -10.24
C LYS A 86 -1.93 -7.39 -11.03
N LYS A 87 -2.10 -8.54 -11.69
CA LYS A 87 -3.32 -8.90 -12.42
C LYS A 87 -4.56 -8.92 -11.52
N ALA A 88 -4.46 -9.55 -10.35
CA ALA A 88 -5.55 -9.61 -9.37
C ALA A 88 -6.01 -8.20 -8.95
N HIS A 89 -5.07 -7.29 -8.73
CA HIS A 89 -5.38 -5.89 -8.45
C HIS A 89 -5.99 -5.14 -9.65
N ILE A 90 -5.56 -5.42 -10.87
CA ILE A 90 -6.15 -4.84 -12.09
C ILE A 90 -7.59 -5.33 -12.29
N THR A 91 -7.84 -6.62 -12.15
CA THR A 91 -9.18 -7.20 -12.30
C THR A 91 -10.10 -6.93 -11.13
N GLY A 92 -9.54 -6.72 -9.93
CA GLY A 92 -10.27 -6.59 -8.67
C GLY A 92 -10.67 -7.95 -8.07
N ASP A 93 -10.19 -9.06 -8.63
CA ASP A 93 -10.38 -10.39 -8.07
C ASP A 93 -9.21 -10.74 -7.15
N LEU A 94 -9.41 -10.50 -5.86
CA LEU A 94 -8.43 -10.74 -4.79
C LEU A 94 -8.68 -12.03 -4.02
N SER A 95 -9.56 -12.90 -4.50
CA SER A 95 -9.98 -14.14 -3.81
C SER A 95 -8.81 -15.08 -3.44
N ASN A 96 -7.72 -15.04 -4.22
CA ASN A 96 -6.49 -15.79 -3.94
C ASN A 96 -5.49 -15.04 -3.05
N TYR A 97 -5.81 -13.83 -2.64
CA TYR A 97 -4.94 -12.94 -1.87
C TYR A 97 -5.66 -12.41 -0.62
N ASN A 98 -5.93 -13.33 0.31
CA ASN A 98 -6.71 -13.04 1.52
C ASN A 98 -6.22 -11.81 2.28
N MET A 99 -4.90 -11.61 2.35
CA MET A 99 -4.28 -10.43 2.93
C MET A 99 -4.76 -9.14 2.25
N CYS A 100 -4.74 -9.10 0.92
CA CYS A 100 -5.19 -7.93 0.15
C CYS A 100 -6.71 -7.76 0.18
N ASP A 101 -7.46 -8.87 0.13
CA ASP A 101 -8.91 -8.86 0.13
C ASP A 101 -9.49 -8.29 1.44
N ASN A 102 -8.86 -8.56 2.58
CA ASN A 102 -9.28 -8.08 3.89
C ASN A 102 -8.65 -6.74 4.32
N CYS A 103 -7.76 -6.17 3.50
CA CYS A 103 -7.01 -4.97 3.86
C CYS A 103 -7.88 -3.71 3.95
N ASP A 104 -7.72 -2.92 5.02
CA ASP A 104 -8.42 -1.64 5.20
C ASP A 104 -8.07 -0.60 4.12
N GLN A 105 -6.93 -0.74 3.46
CA GLN A 105 -6.54 0.11 2.33
C GLN A 105 -7.41 -0.08 1.07
N MET A 106 -8.24 -1.13 1.05
CA MET A 106 -9.22 -1.38 -0.01
C MET A 106 -10.47 -0.52 0.10
N TYR A 107 -10.62 0.30 1.12
CA TYR A 107 -11.80 1.13 1.34
C TYR A 107 -11.52 2.62 1.11
N GLU A 108 -12.56 3.36 0.71
CA GLU A 108 -12.54 4.83 0.56
C GLU A 108 -12.64 5.47 1.95
N VAL A 109 -11.56 5.42 2.72
CA VAL A 109 -11.51 6.02 4.06
C VAL A 109 -11.40 7.54 3.90
N PRO A 110 -12.12 8.35 4.70
CA PRO A 110 -11.94 9.78 4.73
C PRO A 110 -10.53 10.15 5.20
N ASP A 111 -10.19 11.42 5.10
CA ASP A 111 -8.87 11.92 5.50
C ASP A 111 -8.52 11.44 6.91
N THR A 112 -7.42 10.71 6.99
CA THR A 112 -6.92 10.13 8.24
C THR A 112 -5.90 11.01 8.93
N LEU A 113 -5.54 12.16 8.35
CA LEU A 113 -4.70 13.15 8.98
C LEU A 113 -5.52 13.94 10.02
N ILE A 114 -5.23 13.69 11.30
CA ILE A 114 -5.94 14.32 12.42
C ILE A 114 -5.39 15.72 12.71
N TYR A 115 -4.07 15.88 12.60
CA TYR A 115 -3.38 17.12 12.90
C TYR A 115 -2.07 17.23 12.11
N SER A 116 -1.75 18.45 11.67
CA SER A 116 -0.42 18.78 11.13
C SER A 116 -0.09 20.24 11.42
N ASN A 117 1.15 20.51 11.82
CA ASN A 117 1.71 21.87 11.90
C ASN A 117 2.67 22.18 10.74
N ALA A 118 2.69 21.37 9.70
CA ALA A 118 3.54 21.58 8.52
C ALA A 118 3.27 22.94 7.87
N LYS A 119 4.32 23.75 7.69
CA LYS A 119 4.23 25.13 7.16
C LYS A 119 3.79 25.20 5.69
N ASN A 120 3.91 24.12 4.94
CA ASN A 120 3.52 24.00 3.54
C ASN A 120 2.46 22.90 3.41
N ASN A 121 1.24 23.19 3.82
CA ASN A 121 0.09 22.28 3.75
C ASN A 121 -0.31 21.88 2.33
N LYS A 122 0.62 21.30 1.59
CA LYS A 122 0.34 20.36 0.51
C LYS A 122 0.44 18.91 1.01
N VAL A 123 0.06 18.68 2.25
CA VAL A 123 -0.28 17.32 2.68
C VAL A 123 -1.54 16.97 1.90
N GLY A 124 -1.36 16.15 0.88
CA GLY A 124 -2.50 15.60 0.18
C GLY A 124 -3.40 14.96 1.22
N THR A 125 -4.65 15.35 1.23
CA THR A 125 -5.69 14.99 2.18
C THR A 125 -6.04 13.51 2.18
N SER A 126 -5.25 12.68 1.54
CA SER A 126 -5.33 11.24 1.70
C SER A 126 -3.91 10.69 1.76
N GLY A 127 -3.59 9.98 2.83
CA GLY A 127 -2.40 9.12 2.91
C GLY A 127 -2.38 8.01 1.85
N ASN A 128 -3.34 8.03 0.96
CA ASN A 128 -3.38 7.33 -0.30
C ASN A 128 -2.84 8.27 -1.38
N THR A 129 -1.57 8.21 -1.67
CA THR A 129 -1.07 8.51 -3.00
C THR A 129 -1.66 7.49 -3.98
N TYR A 130 -2.98 7.56 -4.16
CA TYR A 130 -3.64 6.90 -5.27
C TYR A 130 -3.21 7.67 -6.52
N ILE A 131 -2.26 7.12 -7.23
CA ILE A 131 -2.08 7.48 -8.63
C ILE A 131 -3.24 6.80 -9.33
N PRO A 132 -4.22 7.55 -9.89
CA PRO A 132 -5.28 6.93 -10.65
C PRO A 132 -4.62 6.04 -11.70
N PHE A 133 -5.07 4.81 -11.78
CA PHE A 133 -4.71 3.93 -12.86
C PHE A 133 -5.38 4.54 -14.09
N ASP A 134 -4.62 5.20 -14.95
CA ASP A 134 -5.10 5.55 -16.28
C ASP A 134 -5.47 4.24 -16.97
N GLU A 135 -6.70 4.17 -17.48
CA GLU A 135 -7.24 2.97 -18.14
C GLU A 135 -6.44 2.58 -19.41
N GLU A 136 -5.41 3.33 -19.76
CA GLU A 136 -4.56 3.15 -20.94
C GLU A 136 -3.40 2.17 -20.79
N ILE A 137 -3.17 1.56 -19.62
CA ILE A 137 -2.19 0.46 -19.53
C ILE A 137 -2.85 -0.86 -19.94
N THR A 138 -3.42 -0.91 -21.11
CA THR A 138 -3.98 -2.13 -21.72
C THR A 138 -2.98 -2.90 -22.59
N GLU A 139 -1.75 -2.44 -22.71
CA GLU A 139 -0.71 -3.13 -23.46
C GLU A 139 0.47 -3.53 -22.56
N ILE A 140 0.25 -4.49 -21.67
CA ILE A 140 1.35 -5.36 -21.26
C ILE A 140 1.59 -6.28 -22.44
N GLN A 141 2.68 -5.99 -23.15
CA GLN A 141 3.13 -6.72 -24.34
C GLN A 141 3.11 -8.24 -24.10
N LYS A 142 2.59 -8.92 -25.13
CA LYS A 142 2.60 -10.38 -25.27
C LYS A 142 4.02 -10.91 -25.34
#